data_2550b321a95ae0ba323b499c04252a71
#
_entry.id   2550b321a95ae0ba323b499c04252a71
#
_cell.length_a   1.000
_cell.length_b   1.000
_cell.length_c   1.000
_cell.angle_alpha   90.00
_cell.angle_beta   90.00
_cell.angle_gamma   90.00
#
_symmetry.space_group_name_H-M   'P 1'
#
loop_
_entity.id
_entity.type
_entity.pdbx_description
1 polymer ?
#
loop_
_entity_poly.entity_id
_entity_poly.type
_entity_poly.pdbx_seq_one_letter_code
_entity_poly.pdbx_strand_id
1 'polypeptide(L)'
;MSDAAPIRRPDSVRPRGGRPEEEWQPPGVAELQLIERQLALLPRFSGASSEQRPDLDALLVSLPGRGPGYNFAACLRWPEEHAEARLEALGRLFVERGEWPALVLAEGLSEPPGIVGLLATRGWVELERERIHVVRERLTVPHLGPSLRLEAATGRSAHEVQQVEQQVFGLAERFTAARIEHLARNLEAGTLRAYLLRLDGVVVASARLSAQDGLAAISGVGVLPEQRNQGFASLITAVATRAGLAMGNRLVWLSVDERNEPALKVYRRLGYRPSFGWARWAASAR
;
A
#
# COMPACT_ATOMS: atom_id res chain seq x y z
N MET A 1 18.99 35.88 19.22
CA MET A 1 19.12 34.45 19.55
C MET A 1 17.75 34.06 20.08
N SER A 2 16.94 33.45 19.21
CA SER A 2 15.58 33.01 19.55
C SER A 2 15.65 31.61 20.11
N ASP A 3 15.37 31.48 21.39
CA ASP A 3 15.30 30.20 22.10
C ASP A 3 13.99 29.50 21.67
N ALA A 4 14.08 28.69 20.60
CA ALA A 4 12.98 27.86 20.19
C ALA A 4 12.84 26.73 21.21
N ALA A 5 11.77 26.77 22.00
CA ALA A 5 11.42 25.71 22.93
C ALA A 5 11.36 24.32 22.17
N PRO A 6 11.92 23.27 22.77
CA PRO A 6 11.92 21.97 22.11
C PRO A 6 10.49 21.50 21.87
N ILE A 7 10.22 21.11 20.61
CA ILE A 7 8.93 20.52 20.22
C ILE A 7 8.71 19.29 21.10
N ARG A 8 7.69 19.32 21.96
CA ARG A 8 7.31 18.15 22.75
C ARG A 8 6.94 17.03 21.79
N ARG A 9 7.66 15.91 21.85
CA ARG A 9 7.32 14.70 21.09
C ARG A 9 5.87 14.33 21.40
N PRO A 10 5.03 14.04 20.38
CA PRO A 10 3.68 13.55 20.64
C PRO A 10 3.79 12.30 21.53
N ASP A 11 2.99 12.29 22.62
CA ASP A 11 2.95 11.14 23.52
C ASP A 11 2.72 9.86 22.72
N SER A 12 3.44 8.80 23.09
CA SER A 12 3.44 7.55 22.36
C SER A 12 2.00 7.05 22.10
N VAL A 13 1.63 6.90 20.82
CA VAL A 13 0.39 6.25 20.42
C VAL A 13 0.41 4.84 20.97
N ARG A 14 -0.47 4.55 21.94
CA ARG A 14 -0.63 3.21 22.52
C ARG A 14 -1.98 2.62 22.12
N PRO A 15 -2.08 1.31 21.90
CA PRO A 15 -3.38 0.66 21.85
C PRO A 15 -4.10 0.92 23.18
N ARG A 16 -5.42 1.14 23.16
CA ARG A 16 -6.21 1.31 24.38
C ARG A 16 -6.06 0.05 25.25
N GLY A 17 -5.44 0.20 26.42
CA GLY A 17 -5.31 -0.87 27.38
C GLY A 17 -6.66 -1.37 27.90
N GLY A 18 -6.79 -2.70 28.04
CA GLY A 18 -7.61 -3.33 29.05
C GLY A 18 -9.03 -3.74 28.72
N ARG A 19 -9.27 -4.44 27.61
CA ARG A 19 -10.06 -5.67 27.71
C ARG A 19 -9.10 -6.85 27.86
N PRO A 20 -9.48 -7.98 28.56
CA PRO A 20 -8.68 -9.20 28.52
C PRO A 20 -8.35 -9.46 27.05
N GLU A 21 -7.11 -9.87 26.76
CA GLU A 21 -6.61 -10.12 25.40
C GLU A 21 -7.70 -10.89 24.63
N GLU A 22 -8.54 -10.13 23.89
CA GLU A 22 -9.38 -10.77 22.89
C GLU A 22 -8.39 -11.48 21.99
N GLU A 23 -8.44 -12.79 22.01
CA GLU A 23 -7.49 -13.67 21.35
C GLU A 23 -7.34 -13.20 19.92
N TRP A 24 -6.14 -12.77 19.56
CA TRP A 24 -5.86 -12.25 18.22
C TRP A 24 -6.33 -13.26 17.18
N GLN A 25 -7.29 -12.86 16.36
CA GLN A 25 -7.76 -13.68 15.25
C GLN A 25 -7.04 -13.25 13.96
N PRO A 26 -6.19 -14.12 13.41
CA PRO A 26 -5.58 -13.86 12.10
C PRO A 26 -6.66 -13.76 11.03
N PRO A 27 -6.39 -13.07 9.92
CA PRO A 27 -7.30 -13.04 8.79
C PRO A 27 -7.60 -14.45 8.28
N GLY A 28 -8.87 -14.75 8.04
CA GLY A 28 -9.27 -15.99 7.37
C GLY A 28 -8.95 -15.95 5.86
N VAL A 29 -8.99 -17.12 5.21
CA VAL A 29 -8.65 -17.25 3.76
C VAL A 29 -9.41 -16.25 2.90
N ALA A 30 -10.70 -16.06 3.13
CA ALA A 30 -11.50 -15.10 2.37
C ALA A 30 -11.01 -13.65 2.53
N GLU A 31 -10.58 -13.26 3.73
CA GLU A 31 -10.02 -11.93 3.97
C GLU A 31 -8.64 -11.77 3.30
N LEU A 32 -7.80 -12.82 3.35
CA LEU A 32 -6.50 -12.83 2.68
C LEU A 32 -6.67 -12.64 1.17
N GLN A 33 -7.62 -13.34 0.54
CA GLN A 33 -7.95 -13.19 -0.88
C GLN A 33 -8.46 -11.78 -1.22
N LEU A 34 -9.28 -11.18 -0.35
CA LEU A 34 -9.71 -9.79 -0.51
C LEU A 34 -8.54 -8.82 -0.40
N ILE A 35 -7.62 -9.03 0.54
CA ILE A 35 -6.40 -8.20 0.67
C ILE A 35 -5.53 -8.34 -0.58
N GLU A 36 -5.29 -9.56 -1.06
CA GLU A 36 -4.54 -9.81 -2.30
C GLU A 36 -5.15 -9.05 -3.49
N ARG A 37 -6.47 -9.13 -3.65
CA ARG A 37 -7.18 -8.41 -4.71
C ARG A 37 -7.10 -6.89 -4.55
N GLN A 38 -7.28 -6.37 -3.34
CA GLN A 38 -7.15 -4.94 -3.07
C GLN A 38 -5.73 -4.44 -3.34
N LEU A 39 -4.70 -5.21 -2.93
CA LEU A 39 -3.29 -4.93 -3.21
C LEU A 39 -3.05 -4.80 -4.72
N ALA A 40 -3.51 -5.78 -5.50
CA ALA A 40 -3.40 -5.77 -6.95
C ALA A 40 -4.10 -4.55 -7.58
N LEU A 41 -5.17 -4.06 -6.98
CA LEU A 41 -5.95 -2.92 -7.47
C LEU A 41 -5.44 -1.55 -6.99
N LEU A 42 -4.46 -1.45 -6.09
CA LEU A 42 -3.94 -0.16 -5.63
C LEU A 42 -3.46 0.74 -6.78
N PRO A 43 -2.83 0.25 -7.87
CA PRO A 43 -2.40 1.08 -8.99
C PRO A 43 -3.52 1.83 -9.70
N ARG A 44 -4.80 1.42 -9.51
CA ARG A 44 -5.97 2.16 -10.05
C ARG A 44 -6.00 3.62 -9.60
N PHE A 45 -5.53 3.91 -8.38
CA PHE A 45 -5.44 5.28 -7.85
C PHE A 45 -4.32 6.11 -8.50
N SER A 46 -3.54 5.49 -9.36
CA SER A 46 -2.56 6.14 -10.24
C SER A 46 -2.98 6.12 -11.72
N GLY A 47 -4.19 5.65 -12.01
CA GLY A 47 -4.77 5.60 -13.36
C GLY A 47 -4.63 4.25 -14.07
N ALA A 48 -4.15 3.18 -13.40
CA ALA A 48 -4.12 1.86 -14.01
C ALA A 48 -5.54 1.28 -14.18
N SER A 49 -5.75 0.61 -15.29
CA SER A 49 -6.93 -0.25 -15.52
C SER A 49 -6.71 -1.64 -14.96
N SER A 50 -7.78 -2.39 -14.79
CA SER A 50 -7.71 -3.79 -14.41
C SER A 50 -8.74 -4.61 -15.19
N GLU A 51 -8.38 -5.84 -15.55
CA GLU A 51 -9.19 -6.77 -16.33
C GLU A 51 -9.08 -8.17 -15.73
N GLN A 52 -10.21 -8.78 -15.40
CA GLN A 52 -10.21 -10.20 -15.05
C GLN A 52 -10.07 -11.03 -16.33
N ARG A 53 -9.09 -11.91 -16.36
CA ARG A 53 -8.80 -12.82 -17.50
C ARG A 53 -9.10 -14.27 -17.09
N PRO A 54 -10.33 -14.75 -17.35
CA PRO A 54 -10.70 -16.13 -16.99
C PRO A 54 -9.87 -17.18 -17.75
N ASP A 55 -9.45 -16.88 -18.97
CA ASP A 55 -8.60 -17.74 -19.80
C ASP A 55 -7.18 -17.91 -19.22
N LEU A 56 -6.74 -16.99 -18.40
CA LEU A 56 -5.46 -17.01 -17.70
C LEU A 56 -5.60 -17.23 -16.18
N ASP A 57 -6.81 -17.38 -15.64
CA ASP A 57 -7.10 -17.38 -14.20
C ASP A 57 -6.25 -16.34 -13.45
N ALA A 58 -6.30 -15.09 -13.93
CA ALA A 58 -5.50 -13.98 -13.43
C ALA A 58 -6.25 -12.65 -13.52
N LEU A 59 -5.90 -11.74 -12.62
CA LEU A 59 -6.25 -10.33 -12.72
C LEU A 59 -5.09 -9.58 -13.37
N LEU A 60 -5.32 -9.00 -14.54
CA LEU A 60 -4.34 -8.13 -15.18
C LEU A 60 -4.52 -6.68 -14.68
N VAL A 61 -3.41 -6.03 -14.40
CA VAL A 61 -3.34 -4.60 -14.10
C VAL A 61 -2.45 -3.95 -15.15
N SER A 62 -2.90 -2.83 -15.72
CA SER A 62 -2.19 -2.19 -16.82
C SER A 62 -2.27 -0.66 -16.75
N LEU A 63 -1.13 -0.04 -16.90
CA LEU A 63 -0.95 1.39 -17.16
C LEU A 63 0.11 1.55 -18.28
N PRO A 64 -0.30 1.69 -19.54
CA PRO A 64 0.60 1.70 -20.67
C PRO A 64 1.77 2.68 -20.54
N GLY A 65 2.97 2.25 -20.96
CA GLY A 65 4.20 3.05 -20.86
C GLY A 65 4.77 3.14 -19.45
N ARG A 66 4.26 2.33 -18.51
CA ARG A 66 4.80 2.19 -17.16
C ARG A 66 5.41 0.81 -16.96
N GLY A 67 6.43 0.73 -16.11
CA GLY A 67 7.12 -0.53 -15.84
C GLY A 67 6.29 -1.53 -15.02
N PRO A 68 6.92 -2.63 -14.58
CA PRO A 68 6.27 -3.76 -13.93
C PRO A 68 5.56 -3.41 -12.60
N GLY A 69 5.79 -2.23 -12.04
CA GLY A 69 5.03 -1.71 -10.90
C GLY A 69 3.57 -1.37 -11.20
N TYR A 70 3.22 -1.25 -12.49
CA TYR A 70 1.87 -0.87 -12.95
C TYR A 70 1.33 -1.80 -14.05
N ASN A 71 2.15 -2.70 -14.55
CA ASN A 71 1.77 -3.68 -15.57
C ASN A 71 2.16 -5.06 -15.06
N PHE A 72 1.19 -5.82 -14.56
CA PHE A 72 1.43 -7.15 -14.01
C PHE A 72 0.15 -7.99 -13.96
N ALA A 73 0.33 -9.30 -13.82
CA ALA A 73 -0.74 -10.22 -13.46
C ALA A 73 -0.70 -10.53 -11.96
N ALA A 74 -1.85 -10.73 -11.34
CA ALA A 74 -1.99 -11.06 -9.93
C ALA A 74 -3.17 -12.01 -9.69
N CYS A 75 -3.37 -12.45 -8.46
CA CYS A 75 -4.46 -13.34 -8.06
C CYS A 75 -4.46 -14.65 -8.84
N LEU A 76 -3.27 -15.22 -9.06
CA LEU A 76 -3.08 -16.40 -9.87
C LEU A 76 -3.65 -17.64 -9.16
N ARG A 77 -4.43 -18.45 -9.91
CA ARG A 77 -5.02 -19.72 -9.42
C ARG A 77 -4.84 -20.79 -10.49
N TRP A 78 -3.58 -21.05 -10.86
CA TRP A 78 -3.25 -21.96 -11.94
C TRP A 78 -3.18 -23.40 -11.45
N PRO A 79 -3.85 -24.35 -12.13
CA PRO A 79 -3.53 -25.77 -11.98
C PRO A 79 -2.06 -26.01 -12.32
N GLU A 80 -1.41 -26.90 -11.56
CA GLU A 80 0.03 -27.15 -11.71
C GLU A 80 0.40 -27.59 -13.13
N GLU A 81 -0.43 -28.45 -13.74
CA GLU A 81 -0.28 -28.95 -15.09
C GLU A 81 -0.41 -27.87 -16.18
N HIS A 82 -1.02 -26.72 -15.87
CA HIS A 82 -1.21 -25.62 -16.81
C HIS A 82 -0.29 -24.44 -16.55
N ALA A 83 0.46 -24.43 -15.45
CA ALA A 83 1.23 -23.25 -14.99
C ALA A 83 2.24 -22.78 -16.03
N GLU A 84 2.95 -23.69 -16.67
CA GLU A 84 3.95 -23.37 -17.70
C GLU A 84 3.31 -22.73 -18.93
N ALA A 85 2.25 -23.34 -19.48
CA ALA A 85 1.54 -22.83 -20.64
C ALA A 85 0.91 -21.45 -20.38
N ARG A 86 0.38 -21.24 -19.17
CA ARG A 86 -0.19 -19.94 -18.75
C ARG A 86 0.88 -18.88 -18.57
N LEU A 87 2.04 -19.24 -18.01
CA LEU A 87 3.18 -18.31 -17.90
C LEU A 87 3.65 -17.86 -19.27
N GLU A 88 3.74 -18.78 -20.24
CA GLU A 88 4.10 -18.46 -21.63
C GLU A 88 3.04 -17.59 -22.32
N ALA A 89 1.76 -17.91 -22.14
CA ALA A 89 0.66 -17.10 -22.67
C ALA A 89 0.64 -15.69 -22.09
N LEU A 90 0.88 -15.57 -20.80
CA LEU A 90 1.01 -14.28 -20.12
C LEU A 90 2.21 -13.49 -20.67
N GLY A 91 3.36 -14.14 -20.82
CA GLY A 91 4.56 -13.51 -21.40
C GLY A 91 4.29 -12.95 -22.79
N ARG A 92 3.65 -13.73 -23.69
CA ARG A 92 3.25 -13.27 -25.03
C ARG A 92 2.31 -12.07 -24.96
N LEU A 93 1.28 -12.13 -24.12
CA LEU A 93 0.31 -11.05 -23.97
C LEU A 93 0.97 -9.71 -23.58
N PHE A 94 1.92 -9.71 -22.66
CA PHE A 94 2.64 -8.49 -22.28
C PHE A 94 3.53 -7.99 -23.41
N VAL A 95 4.24 -8.88 -24.08
CA VAL A 95 5.11 -8.52 -25.25
C VAL A 95 4.27 -7.93 -26.37
N GLU A 96 3.11 -8.51 -26.71
CA GLU A 96 2.18 -8.00 -27.72
C GLU A 96 1.66 -6.59 -27.38
N ARG A 97 1.54 -6.28 -26.09
CA ARG A 97 1.17 -4.93 -25.59
C ARG A 97 2.36 -3.97 -25.53
N GLY A 98 3.57 -4.40 -25.86
CA GLY A 98 4.80 -3.61 -25.72
C GLY A 98 5.19 -3.38 -24.25
N GLU A 99 4.76 -4.25 -23.35
CA GLU A 99 4.99 -4.15 -21.91
C GLU A 99 5.95 -5.25 -21.41
N TRP A 100 6.57 -4.99 -20.30
CA TRP A 100 7.48 -5.95 -19.66
C TRP A 100 6.66 -6.98 -18.86
N PRO A 101 6.80 -8.29 -19.13
CA PRO A 101 6.05 -9.32 -18.42
C PRO A 101 6.36 -9.31 -16.91
N ALA A 102 5.32 -9.17 -16.10
CA ALA A 102 5.45 -9.18 -14.65
C ALA A 102 4.24 -9.85 -13.98
N LEU A 103 4.45 -10.39 -12.80
CA LEU A 103 3.40 -10.90 -11.91
C LEU A 103 3.67 -10.59 -10.45
N VAL A 104 2.58 -10.61 -9.69
CA VAL A 104 2.58 -10.48 -8.24
C VAL A 104 2.10 -11.81 -7.65
N LEU A 105 2.93 -12.39 -6.80
CA LEU A 105 2.63 -13.62 -6.08
C LEU A 105 2.36 -13.30 -4.61
N ALA A 106 1.28 -13.84 -4.07
CA ALA A 106 0.93 -13.78 -2.66
C ALA A 106 1.22 -15.13 -2.00
N GLU A 107 2.00 -15.10 -0.93
CA GLU A 107 2.44 -16.28 -0.18
C GLU A 107 1.23 -17.06 0.35
N GLY A 108 1.18 -18.36 0.04
CA GLY A 108 0.08 -19.26 0.45
C GLY A 108 -1.27 -19.02 -0.24
N LEU A 109 -1.33 -18.08 -1.21
CA LEU A 109 -2.54 -17.79 -1.98
C LEU A 109 -2.35 -18.03 -3.48
N SER A 110 -1.19 -17.66 -4.03
CA SER A 110 -0.91 -17.91 -5.45
C SER A 110 -0.65 -19.39 -5.72
N GLU A 111 -1.25 -19.90 -6.79
CA GLU A 111 -1.14 -21.28 -7.21
C GLU A 111 -0.44 -21.40 -8.57
N PRO A 112 0.32 -22.49 -8.82
CA PRO A 112 0.62 -23.55 -7.86
C PRO A 112 1.68 -23.12 -6.84
N PRO A 113 1.80 -23.81 -5.69
CA PRO A 113 2.83 -23.49 -4.69
C PRO A 113 4.27 -23.51 -5.23
N GLY A 114 4.53 -24.34 -6.25
CA GLY A 114 5.83 -24.45 -6.93
C GLY A 114 6.14 -23.34 -7.96
N ILE A 115 5.26 -22.34 -8.14
CA ILE A 115 5.38 -21.33 -9.20
C ILE A 115 6.70 -20.54 -9.13
N VAL A 116 7.23 -20.29 -7.94
CA VAL A 116 8.53 -19.59 -7.75
C VAL A 116 9.68 -20.37 -8.42
N GLY A 117 9.70 -21.71 -8.30
CA GLY A 117 10.67 -22.58 -8.96
C GLY A 117 10.55 -22.50 -10.49
N LEU A 118 9.32 -22.51 -11.01
CA LEU A 118 9.05 -22.36 -12.44
C LEU A 118 9.56 -20.98 -12.94
N LEU A 119 9.29 -19.90 -12.23
CA LEU A 119 9.76 -18.56 -12.58
C LEU A 119 11.28 -18.50 -12.66
N ALA A 120 11.97 -19.03 -11.63
CA ALA A 120 13.44 -19.05 -11.58
C ALA A 120 14.05 -19.83 -12.76
N THR A 121 13.49 -21.02 -13.11
CA THR A 121 13.96 -21.80 -14.27
C THR A 121 13.72 -21.13 -15.62
N ARG A 122 12.75 -20.23 -15.71
CA ARG A 122 12.40 -19.45 -16.89
C ARG A 122 13.07 -18.06 -16.93
N GLY A 123 14.03 -17.80 -16.03
CA GLY A 123 14.79 -16.57 -16.01
C GLY A 123 14.01 -15.36 -15.51
N TRP A 124 12.95 -15.55 -14.73
CA TRP A 124 12.28 -14.45 -14.04
C TRP A 124 13.05 -14.09 -12.78
N VAL A 125 13.02 -12.81 -12.43
CA VAL A 125 13.71 -12.27 -11.27
C VAL A 125 12.73 -11.59 -10.32
N GLU A 126 12.97 -11.72 -9.03
CA GLU A 126 12.22 -11.00 -8.02
C GLU A 126 12.69 -9.55 -7.99
N LEU A 127 11.76 -8.61 -8.13
CA LEU A 127 12.03 -7.17 -8.14
C LEU A 127 11.81 -6.53 -6.78
N GLU A 128 10.77 -6.97 -6.08
CA GLU A 128 10.43 -6.45 -4.75
C GLU A 128 9.72 -7.51 -3.93
N ARG A 129 9.87 -7.42 -2.62
CA ARG A 129 9.16 -8.25 -1.64
C ARG A 129 8.71 -7.40 -0.48
N GLU A 130 7.46 -7.58 -0.10
CA GLU A 130 6.86 -6.90 1.03
C GLU A 130 6.00 -7.86 1.85
N ARG A 131 5.64 -7.44 3.05
CA ARG A 131 4.73 -8.18 3.93
C ARG A 131 3.52 -7.34 4.26
N ILE A 132 2.36 -7.98 4.19
CA ILE A 132 1.10 -7.42 4.65
C ILE A 132 1.07 -7.45 6.17
N HIS A 133 0.67 -6.33 6.75
CA HIS A 133 0.41 -6.19 8.18
C HIS A 133 -1.04 -5.74 8.37
N VAL A 134 -1.70 -6.27 9.38
CA VAL A 134 -3.12 -6.05 9.63
C VAL A 134 -3.37 -5.62 11.07
N VAL A 135 -4.43 -4.83 11.29
CA VAL A 135 -4.92 -4.44 12.61
C VAL A 135 -6.45 -4.41 12.60
N ARG A 136 -7.07 -4.84 13.73
CA ARG A 136 -8.52 -4.82 13.93
C ARG A 136 -8.93 -3.85 15.04
N GLU A 137 -7.99 -3.47 15.87
CA GLU A 137 -8.26 -2.66 17.06
C GLU A 137 -8.26 -1.17 16.73
N ARG A 138 -9.14 -0.44 17.43
CA ARG A 138 -9.16 1.03 17.33
C ARG A 138 -7.96 1.63 18.07
N LEU A 139 -7.21 2.45 17.36
CA LEU A 139 -6.06 3.15 17.90
C LEU A 139 -6.49 4.45 18.58
N THR A 140 -5.79 4.80 19.65
CA THR A 140 -5.90 6.13 20.25
C THR A 140 -4.99 7.07 19.46
N VAL A 141 -5.57 8.16 18.95
CA VAL A 141 -4.80 9.24 18.34
C VAL A 141 -4.44 10.23 19.44
N PRO A 142 -3.15 10.57 19.64
CA PRO A 142 -2.74 11.53 20.66
C PRO A 142 -3.30 12.92 20.36
N HIS A 143 -3.41 13.73 21.40
CA HIS A 143 -3.79 15.15 21.24
C HIS A 143 -2.71 15.88 20.45
N LEU A 144 -3.14 16.67 19.47
CA LEU A 144 -2.21 17.47 18.67
C LEU A 144 -1.83 18.75 19.41
N GLY A 145 -0.53 19.03 19.46
CA GLY A 145 -0.05 20.33 19.92
C GLY A 145 -0.50 21.48 18.99
N PRO A 146 -0.42 22.73 19.44
CA PRO A 146 -0.94 23.90 18.71
C PRO A 146 -0.30 24.09 17.32
N SER A 147 0.95 23.69 17.15
CA SER A 147 1.68 23.75 15.87
C SER A 147 1.31 22.67 14.87
N LEU A 148 0.61 21.62 15.31
CA LEU A 148 0.24 20.48 14.46
C LEU A 148 -1.21 20.57 14.03
N ARG A 149 -1.44 20.47 12.74
CA ARG A 149 -2.79 20.37 12.16
C ARG A 149 -2.89 19.14 11.27
N LEU A 150 -3.91 18.36 11.52
CA LEU A 150 -4.27 17.23 10.67
C LEU A 150 -5.51 17.59 9.87
N GLU A 151 -5.48 17.31 8.57
CA GLU A 151 -6.62 17.55 7.68
C GLU A 151 -6.81 16.42 6.69
N ALA A 152 -8.05 16.22 6.27
CA ALA A 152 -8.35 15.38 5.11
C ALA A 152 -8.02 16.17 3.84
N ALA A 153 -7.26 15.55 2.93
CA ALA A 153 -6.96 16.13 1.64
C ALA A 153 -8.23 16.18 0.77
N THR A 154 -8.31 17.22 -0.05
CA THR A 154 -9.35 17.42 -1.07
C THR A 154 -8.73 17.41 -2.46
N GLY A 155 -9.53 17.51 -3.52
CA GLY A 155 -9.01 17.67 -4.87
C GLY A 155 -8.05 18.85 -5.00
N ARG A 156 -8.29 19.95 -4.27
CA ARG A 156 -7.41 21.15 -4.27
C ARG A 156 -6.02 20.88 -3.68
N SER A 157 -5.93 20.00 -2.68
CA SER A 157 -4.66 19.63 -2.03
C SER A 157 -4.03 18.34 -2.56
N ALA A 158 -4.54 17.79 -3.66
CA ALA A 158 -4.00 16.59 -4.29
C ALA A 158 -2.51 16.74 -4.66
N HIS A 159 -2.11 17.94 -5.11
CA HIS A 159 -0.72 18.25 -5.42
C HIS A 159 0.21 18.14 -4.21
N GLU A 160 -0.24 18.52 -3.01
CA GLU A 160 0.54 18.43 -1.76
C GLU A 160 0.75 16.97 -1.34
N VAL A 161 -0.27 16.10 -1.49
CA VAL A 161 -0.12 14.66 -1.28
C VAL A 161 0.95 14.10 -2.21
N GLN A 162 0.87 14.44 -3.50
CA GLN A 162 1.84 14.01 -4.51
C GLN A 162 3.24 14.53 -4.22
N GLN A 163 3.38 15.78 -3.77
CA GLN A 163 4.66 16.38 -3.43
C GLN A 163 5.35 15.66 -2.28
N VAL A 164 4.63 15.31 -1.22
CA VAL A 164 5.18 14.50 -0.12
C VAL A 164 5.64 13.14 -0.63
N GLU A 165 4.81 12.44 -1.41
CA GLU A 165 5.17 11.13 -1.98
C GLU A 165 6.39 11.20 -2.89
N GLN A 166 6.49 12.23 -3.72
CA GLN A 166 7.64 12.45 -4.58
C GLN A 166 8.94 12.58 -3.78
N GLN A 167 8.93 13.40 -2.74
CA GLN A 167 10.12 13.62 -1.91
C GLN A 167 10.49 12.38 -1.07
N VAL A 168 9.49 11.64 -0.59
CA VAL A 168 9.71 10.48 0.29
C VAL A 168 10.14 9.25 -0.49
N PHE A 169 9.54 8.99 -1.67
CA PHE A 169 9.75 7.76 -2.43
C PHE A 169 10.63 7.94 -3.68
N GLY A 170 11.21 9.12 -3.88
CA GLY A 170 12.13 9.38 -5.00
C GLY A 170 11.48 9.25 -6.39
N LEU A 171 10.18 9.55 -6.50
CA LEU A 171 9.40 9.32 -7.70
C LEU A 171 9.38 10.53 -8.66
N ALA A 172 10.44 11.35 -8.65
CA ALA A 172 10.50 12.66 -9.31
C ALA A 172 10.02 12.67 -10.78
N GLU A 173 10.38 11.66 -11.56
CA GLU A 173 10.03 11.60 -12.99
C GLU A 173 8.61 11.05 -13.27
N ARG A 174 7.89 10.62 -12.24
CA ARG A 174 6.62 9.88 -12.40
C ARG A 174 5.37 10.70 -12.15
N PHE A 175 5.50 11.95 -11.69
CA PHE A 175 4.34 12.79 -11.36
C PHE A 175 4.02 13.78 -12.47
N THR A 176 3.02 13.45 -13.27
CA THR A 176 2.46 14.32 -14.31
C THR A 176 1.21 15.04 -13.79
N ALA A 177 0.83 16.15 -14.44
CA ALA A 177 -0.43 16.84 -14.17
C ALA A 177 -1.63 15.87 -14.21
N ALA A 178 -1.64 14.94 -15.16
CA ALA A 178 -2.68 13.93 -15.28
C ALA A 178 -2.83 13.03 -14.04
N ARG A 179 -1.72 12.71 -13.34
CA ARG A 179 -1.79 11.93 -12.10
C ARG A 179 -2.34 12.75 -10.94
N ILE A 180 -1.98 14.03 -10.85
CA ILE A 180 -2.54 14.94 -9.84
C ILE A 180 -4.05 15.06 -10.07
N GLU A 181 -4.50 15.26 -11.30
CA GLU A 181 -5.93 15.30 -11.65
C GLU A 181 -6.64 13.99 -11.34
N HIS A 182 -6.01 12.86 -11.64
CA HIS A 182 -6.58 11.55 -11.31
C HIS A 182 -6.72 11.36 -9.79
N LEU A 183 -5.70 11.74 -9.01
CA LEU A 183 -5.78 11.75 -7.56
C LEU A 183 -6.89 12.67 -7.06
N ALA A 184 -6.97 13.90 -7.59
CA ALA A 184 -8.00 14.87 -7.24
C ALA A 184 -9.41 14.30 -7.45
N ARG A 185 -9.66 13.68 -8.62
CA ARG A 185 -10.95 13.02 -8.91
C ARG A 185 -11.28 11.91 -7.93
N ASN A 186 -10.31 11.07 -7.54
CA ASN A 186 -10.53 10.01 -6.56
C ASN A 186 -10.84 10.56 -5.16
N LEU A 187 -10.18 11.65 -4.75
CA LEU A 187 -10.46 12.33 -3.48
C LEU A 187 -11.86 12.94 -3.47
N GLU A 188 -12.26 13.60 -4.53
CA GLU A 188 -13.58 14.21 -4.68
C GLU A 188 -14.71 13.16 -4.76
N ALA A 189 -14.46 12.06 -5.46
CA ALA A 189 -15.39 10.93 -5.53
C ALA A 189 -15.47 10.11 -4.23
N GLY A 190 -14.57 10.35 -3.26
CA GLY A 190 -14.49 9.59 -2.02
C GLY A 190 -14.04 8.13 -2.17
N THR A 191 -13.57 7.72 -3.36
CA THR A 191 -13.02 6.38 -3.61
C THR A 191 -11.64 6.17 -2.98
N LEU A 192 -10.94 7.27 -2.76
CA LEU A 192 -9.70 7.37 -2.01
C LEU A 192 -9.81 8.53 -1.02
N ARG A 193 -9.28 8.35 0.18
CA ARG A 193 -9.05 9.42 1.14
C ARG A 193 -7.55 9.62 1.29
N ALA A 194 -7.13 10.83 1.59
CA ALA A 194 -5.76 11.10 2.01
C ALA A 194 -5.77 12.06 3.19
N TYR A 195 -4.76 11.96 4.02
CA TYR A 195 -4.55 12.80 5.19
C TYR A 195 -3.22 13.54 5.03
N LEU A 196 -3.23 14.79 5.42
CA LEU A 196 -2.05 15.64 5.46
C LEU A 196 -1.81 16.07 6.91
N LEU A 197 -0.56 15.97 7.34
CA LEU A 197 -0.11 16.53 8.61
C LEU A 197 0.68 17.79 8.31
N ARG A 198 0.29 18.91 8.93
CA ARG A 198 1.00 20.18 8.84
C ARG A 198 1.67 20.51 10.17
N LEU A 199 2.90 21.00 10.08
CA LEU A 199 3.64 21.61 11.18
C LEU A 199 3.83 23.08 10.82
N ASP A 200 3.31 23.98 11.66
CA ASP A 200 3.34 25.44 11.43
C ASP A 200 2.85 25.85 10.01
N GLY A 201 1.80 25.18 9.54
CA GLY A 201 1.19 25.41 8.22
C GLY A 201 1.84 24.68 7.05
N VAL A 202 3.03 24.10 7.20
CA VAL A 202 3.75 23.38 6.14
C VAL A 202 3.41 21.89 6.20
N VAL A 203 3.11 21.29 5.05
CA VAL A 203 2.84 19.84 4.96
C VAL A 203 4.14 19.06 5.21
N VAL A 204 4.12 18.15 6.18
CA VAL A 204 5.29 17.36 6.59
C VAL A 204 5.08 15.86 6.44
N ALA A 205 3.84 15.40 6.33
CA ALA A 205 3.54 13.99 6.15
C ALA A 205 2.21 13.78 5.41
N SER A 206 2.07 12.63 4.75
CA SER A 206 0.83 12.19 4.12
C SER A 206 0.59 10.70 4.35
N ALA A 207 -0.68 10.28 4.23
CA ALA A 207 -1.09 8.89 4.15
C ALA A 207 -2.37 8.79 3.33
N ARG A 208 -2.54 7.71 2.57
CA ARG A 208 -3.75 7.40 1.81
C ARG A 208 -4.52 6.27 2.48
N LEU A 209 -5.84 6.29 2.31
CA LEU A 209 -6.77 5.29 2.81
C LEU A 209 -7.80 4.97 1.73
N SER A 210 -7.88 3.74 1.32
CA SER A 210 -8.97 3.21 0.50
C SER A 210 -9.74 2.14 1.26
N ALA A 211 -11.04 2.01 1.00
CA ALA A 211 -11.88 1.01 1.65
C ALA A 211 -12.76 0.32 0.60
N GLN A 212 -12.83 -1.00 0.69
CA GLN A 212 -13.63 -1.84 -0.19
C GLN A 212 -13.89 -3.19 0.48
N ASP A 213 -15.05 -3.79 0.26
CA ASP A 213 -15.41 -5.15 0.73
C ASP A 213 -15.25 -5.35 2.25
N GLY A 214 -15.47 -4.28 3.03
CA GLY A 214 -15.35 -4.30 4.49
C GLY A 214 -13.91 -4.36 5.01
N LEU A 215 -12.92 -4.06 4.17
CA LEU A 215 -11.52 -3.92 4.52
C LEU A 215 -11.01 -2.55 4.10
N ALA A 216 -10.02 -2.01 4.83
CA ALA A 216 -9.39 -0.76 4.47
C ALA A 216 -7.88 -0.94 4.27
N ALA A 217 -7.35 -0.32 3.23
CA ALA A 217 -5.93 -0.31 2.89
C ALA A 217 -5.31 1.05 3.18
N ILE A 218 -4.20 1.08 3.91
CA ILE A 218 -3.35 2.27 4.05
C ILE A 218 -2.17 2.14 3.09
N SER A 219 -1.92 3.20 2.33
CA SER A 219 -0.79 3.28 1.39
C SER A 219 -0.17 4.67 1.40
N GLY A 220 1.02 4.83 0.82
CA GLY A 220 1.66 6.14 0.67
C GLY A 220 1.92 6.86 1.99
N VAL A 221 2.22 6.11 3.07
CA VAL A 221 2.63 6.72 4.35
C VAL A 221 4.01 7.32 4.18
N GLY A 222 4.09 8.63 4.16
CA GLY A 222 5.32 9.38 3.95
C GLY A 222 5.51 10.48 4.98
N VAL A 223 6.75 10.66 5.45
CA VAL A 223 7.20 11.78 6.26
C VAL A 223 8.43 12.38 5.59
N LEU A 224 8.43 13.68 5.37
CA LEU A 224 9.56 14.38 4.75
C LEU A 224 10.87 14.06 5.50
N PRO A 225 11.99 13.85 4.79
CA PRO A 225 13.24 13.40 5.38
C PRO A 225 13.69 14.22 6.61
N GLU A 226 13.61 15.52 6.52
CA GLU A 226 13.99 16.48 7.58
C GLU A 226 13.04 16.48 8.79
N GLN A 227 11.86 15.86 8.63
CA GLN A 227 10.83 15.77 9.66
C GLN A 227 10.68 14.37 10.27
N ARG A 228 11.59 13.46 9.93
CA ARG A 228 11.59 12.10 10.49
C ARG A 228 11.97 12.08 11.97
N ASN A 229 11.71 10.94 12.62
CA ASN A 229 11.99 10.68 14.03
C ASN A 229 11.23 11.55 15.04
N GLN A 230 10.18 12.28 14.61
CA GLN A 230 9.32 13.12 15.46
C GLN A 230 7.98 12.46 15.78
N GLY A 231 7.77 11.19 15.40
CA GLY A 231 6.51 10.46 15.65
C GLY A 231 5.41 10.68 14.61
N PHE A 232 5.65 11.49 13.58
CA PHE A 232 4.64 11.85 12.58
C PHE A 232 4.13 10.65 11.77
N ALA A 233 5.00 9.67 11.46
CA ALA A 233 4.56 8.43 10.82
C ALA A 233 3.55 7.67 11.69
N SER A 234 3.82 7.54 13.00
CA SER A 234 2.88 6.89 13.94
C SER A 234 1.55 7.64 14.00
N LEU A 235 1.60 8.97 14.07
CA LEU A 235 0.42 9.81 14.16
C LEU A 235 -0.46 9.68 12.93
N ILE A 236 0.08 9.87 11.73
CA ILE A 236 -0.72 9.86 10.50
C ILE A 236 -1.25 8.47 10.17
N THR A 237 -0.47 7.42 10.47
CA THR A 237 -0.94 6.03 10.34
C THR A 237 -2.07 5.73 11.32
N ALA A 238 -1.96 6.14 12.59
CA ALA A 238 -3.02 5.96 13.58
C ALA A 238 -4.33 6.66 13.17
N VAL A 239 -4.23 7.85 12.62
CA VAL A 239 -5.39 8.59 12.09
C VAL A 239 -6.05 7.85 10.93
N ALA A 240 -5.27 7.44 9.94
CA ALA A 240 -5.79 6.69 8.79
C ALA A 240 -6.41 5.34 9.24
N THR A 241 -5.77 4.63 10.17
CA THR A 241 -6.30 3.39 10.75
C THR A 241 -7.63 3.62 11.45
N ARG A 242 -7.70 4.63 12.33
CA ARG A 242 -8.93 4.98 13.04
C ARG A 242 -10.05 5.33 12.06
N ALA A 243 -9.74 6.09 11.01
CA ALA A 243 -10.70 6.44 9.98
C ALA A 243 -11.20 5.21 9.22
N GLY A 244 -10.31 4.29 8.85
CA GLY A 244 -10.66 3.04 8.18
C GLY A 244 -11.62 2.19 9.02
N LEU A 245 -11.33 2.01 10.30
CA LEU A 245 -12.23 1.27 11.23
C LEU A 245 -13.54 2.01 11.51
N ALA A 246 -13.52 3.35 11.58
CA ALA A 246 -14.73 4.15 11.78
C ALA A 246 -15.69 4.12 10.58
N MET A 247 -15.20 3.77 9.39
CA MET A 247 -16.02 3.53 8.19
C MET A 247 -16.74 2.16 8.22
N GLY A 248 -16.61 1.39 9.30
CA GLY A 248 -17.24 0.07 9.44
C GLY A 248 -16.39 -1.09 8.89
N ASN A 249 -15.15 -0.84 8.49
CA ASN A 249 -14.28 -1.92 8.06
C ASN A 249 -13.86 -2.79 9.26
N ARG A 250 -13.83 -4.11 9.07
CA ARG A 250 -13.50 -5.08 10.12
C ARG A 250 -12.01 -5.23 10.39
N LEU A 251 -11.16 -4.78 9.44
CA LEU A 251 -9.72 -4.67 9.61
C LEU A 251 -9.15 -3.58 8.70
N VAL A 252 -7.96 -3.10 9.08
CA VAL A 252 -7.13 -2.22 8.27
C VAL A 252 -5.81 -2.93 8.00
N TRP A 253 -5.34 -2.86 6.76
CA TRP A 253 -4.08 -3.45 6.35
C TRP A 253 -3.16 -2.44 5.65
N LEU A 254 -1.89 -2.76 5.64
CA LEU A 254 -0.86 -2.05 4.89
C LEU A 254 0.21 -3.04 4.44
N SER A 255 1.01 -2.63 3.45
CA SER A 255 2.16 -3.38 2.98
C SER A 255 3.45 -2.62 3.27
N VAL A 256 4.51 -3.35 3.58
CA VAL A 256 5.82 -2.77 3.90
C VAL A 256 6.95 -3.72 3.50
N ASP A 257 8.03 -3.17 2.93
CA ASP A 257 9.28 -3.89 2.68
C ASP A 257 9.82 -4.44 4.01
N GLU A 258 10.12 -5.73 4.05
CA GLU A 258 10.62 -6.41 5.26
C GLU A 258 11.97 -5.83 5.75
N ARG A 259 12.69 -5.10 4.91
CA ARG A 259 13.93 -4.39 5.25
C ARG A 259 13.71 -2.99 5.82
N ASN A 260 12.47 -2.47 5.75
CA ASN A 260 12.14 -1.13 6.25
C ASN A 260 11.90 -1.14 7.77
N GLU A 261 12.97 -1.40 8.53
CA GLU A 261 12.94 -1.48 9.99
C GLU A 261 12.31 -0.25 10.68
N PRO A 262 12.54 1.01 10.22
CA PRO A 262 11.87 2.17 10.81
C PRO A 262 10.33 2.09 10.71
N ALA A 263 9.80 1.72 9.55
CA ALA A 263 8.36 1.60 9.35
C ALA A 263 7.79 0.41 10.13
N LEU A 264 8.47 -0.75 10.12
CA LEU A 264 8.08 -1.92 10.89
C LEU A 264 7.98 -1.63 12.40
N LYS A 265 8.89 -0.81 12.96
CA LYS A 265 8.81 -0.37 14.36
C LYS A 265 7.58 0.48 14.63
N VAL A 266 7.21 1.36 13.70
CA VAL A 266 5.98 2.18 13.79
C VAL A 266 4.76 1.27 13.80
N TYR A 267 4.64 0.38 12.83
CA TYR A 267 3.45 -0.46 12.67
C TYR A 267 3.27 -1.44 13.83
N ARG A 268 4.34 -2.08 14.31
CA ARG A 268 4.30 -2.93 15.51
C ARG A 268 3.82 -2.18 16.75
N ARG A 269 4.30 -0.94 16.97
CA ARG A 269 3.83 -0.10 18.09
C ARG A 269 2.37 0.28 18.00
N LEU A 270 1.84 0.39 16.79
CA LEU A 270 0.44 0.64 16.51
C LEU A 270 -0.43 -0.64 16.58
N GLY A 271 0.13 -1.79 16.94
CA GLY A 271 -0.60 -3.04 17.04
C GLY A 271 -0.81 -3.79 15.72
N TYR A 272 -0.19 -3.34 14.64
CA TYR A 272 -0.21 -4.10 13.39
C TYR A 272 0.58 -5.41 13.55
N ARG A 273 0.01 -6.49 13.05
CA ARG A 273 0.61 -7.82 13.08
C ARG A 273 0.87 -8.32 11.65
N PRO A 274 1.99 -9.01 11.43
CA PRO A 274 2.29 -9.56 10.10
C PRO A 274 1.25 -10.62 9.72
N SER A 275 0.96 -10.69 8.42
CA SER A 275 0.08 -11.68 7.82
C SER A 275 0.85 -12.48 6.77
N PHE A 276 0.69 -12.18 5.48
CA PHE A 276 1.37 -12.92 4.41
C PHE A 276 2.36 -12.02 3.65
N GLY A 277 3.36 -12.65 3.02
CA GLY A 277 4.28 -11.99 2.11
C GLY A 277 3.72 -11.91 0.69
N TRP A 278 4.14 -10.92 -0.06
CA TRP A 278 3.95 -10.89 -1.50
C TRP A 278 5.24 -10.44 -2.19
N ALA A 279 5.42 -10.90 -3.42
CA ALA A 279 6.59 -10.56 -4.21
C ALA A 279 6.20 -10.25 -5.65
N ARG A 280 6.88 -9.27 -6.25
CA ARG A 280 6.77 -8.95 -7.67
C ARG A 280 7.90 -9.61 -8.43
N TRP A 281 7.56 -10.32 -9.47
CA TRP A 281 8.48 -10.99 -10.39
C TRP A 281 8.34 -10.40 -11.79
N ALA A 282 9.44 -10.31 -12.51
CA ALA A 282 9.44 -9.92 -13.91
C ALA A 282 10.38 -10.80 -14.72
N ALA A 283 10.09 -10.99 -16.00
CA ALA A 283 11.00 -11.66 -16.91
C ALA A 283 12.33 -10.86 -16.97
N SER A 284 13.47 -11.58 -17.05
CA SER A 284 14.75 -10.88 -17.26
C SER A 284 14.72 -10.11 -18.58
N ALA A 285 15.27 -8.90 -18.57
CA ALA A 285 15.51 -8.16 -19.82
C ALA A 285 16.46 -9.01 -20.69
N ARG A 286 16.00 -9.38 -21.89
CA ARG A 286 16.85 -10.02 -22.87
C ARG A 286 17.70 -9.00 -23.59
#